data_7d9ac7d0002adebc3b33cd5e208124a2
#
_entry.id   7d9ac7d0002adebc3b33cd5e208124a2
#
_cell.length_a   1.000
_cell.length_b   1.000
_cell.length_c   1.000
_cell.angle_alpha   90.00
_cell.angle_beta   90.00
_cell.angle_gamma   90.00
#
_symmetry.space_group_name_H-M   'P 1'
#
loop_
_entity.id
_entity.type
_entity.pdbx_description
1 polymer ?
#
loop_
_entity_poly.entity_id
_entity_poly.type
_entity_poly.pdbx_seq_one_letter_code
_entity_poly.pdbx_strand_id
1 'polypeptide(L)'
;RQGPQASAAEIEKMVATLAAKLEKDPGNLEGWAMLGRSYLVTGRLAEAAKAFDKAGPAMEASTELMLQVAELSAELNEGRIEGRGRELLQRVLKAEPQNPQALVLAGTDAFFRQQYADAVRHWEAVLAQLPPGSPDAQNLTAGIEKARSLQGEAPAGARARAEAKPPAAAGKPVSGRVPLAPALAGKASPDDVGFIFARAAE
;
A
#
# COMPACT_ATOMS: atom_id res chain seq x y z
N ARG A 1 15.92 36.60 12.59
CA ARG A 1 16.17 36.11 13.96
C ARG A 1 15.59 34.69 13.99
N GLN A 2 16.45 33.71 13.83
CA GLN A 2 16.08 32.31 14.15
C GLN A 2 15.93 32.27 15.67
N GLY A 3 14.73 31.89 16.15
CA GLY A 3 14.51 31.62 17.56
C GLY A 3 15.39 30.44 18.02
N PRO A 4 15.63 30.29 19.33
CA PRO A 4 16.45 29.19 19.85
C PRO A 4 15.87 27.86 19.38
N GLN A 5 16.63 27.13 18.55
CA GLN A 5 16.27 25.77 18.17
C GLN A 5 16.41 24.90 19.42
N ALA A 6 15.34 24.20 19.80
CA ALA A 6 15.39 23.27 20.91
C ALA A 6 16.49 22.23 20.67
N SER A 7 17.31 21.95 21.66
CA SER A 7 18.33 20.89 21.59
C SER A 7 17.65 19.51 21.45
N ALA A 8 18.37 18.55 20.91
CA ALA A 8 17.86 17.17 20.80
C ALA A 8 17.36 16.63 22.15
N ALA A 9 18.06 16.94 23.24
CA ALA A 9 17.67 16.54 24.59
C ALA A 9 16.36 17.21 25.07
N GLU A 10 16.13 18.46 24.68
CA GLU A 10 14.87 19.16 25.00
C GLU A 10 13.70 18.55 24.19
N ILE A 11 13.94 18.22 22.92
CA ILE A 11 12.94 17.55 22.08
C ILE A 11 12.57 16.19 22.68
N GLU A 12 13.57 15.38 23.06
CA GLU A 12 13.33 14.08 23.70
C GLU A 12 12.53 14.21 25.00
N LYS A 13 12.87 15.19 25.84
CA LYS A 13 12.12 15.44 27.08
C LYS A 13 10.67 15.86 26.80
N MET A 14 10.42 16.67 25.79
CA MET A 14 9.06 17.06 25.40
C MET A 14 8.28 15.86 24.89
N VAL A 15 8.88 15.02 24.04
CA VAL A 15 8.26 13.81 23.50
C VAL A 15 7.93 12.82 24.63
N ALA A 16 8.86 12.59 25.57
CA ALA A 16 8.61 11.73 26.73
C ALA A 16 7.49 12.27 27.63
N THR A 17 7.45 13.59 27.84
CA THR A 17 6.38 14.23 28.62
C THR A 17 5.02 14.09 27.95
N LEU A 18 4.95 14.25 26.62
CA LEU A 18 3.72 14.05 25.86
C LEU A 18 3.27 12.60 25.95
N ALA A 19 4.16 11.64 25.74
CA ALA A 19 3.85 10.22 25.87
C ALA A 19 3.26 9.89 27.26
N ALA A 20 3.89 10.36 28.33
CA ALA A 20 3.40 10.12 29.69
C ALA A 20 2.03 10.77 29.97
N LYS A 21 1.69 11.89 29.34
CA LYS A 21 0.36 12.50 29.42
C LYS A 21 -0.69 11.64 28.69
N LEU A 22 -0.36 11.16 27.50
CA LEU A 22 -1.27 10.36 26.68
C LEU A 22 -1.57 8.97 27.27
N GLU A 23 -0.62 8.38 28.00
CA GLU A 23 -0.88 7.16 28.75
C GLU A 23 -1.94 7.36 29.87
N LYS A 24 -2.06 8.59 30.38
CA LYS A 24 -3.08 8.95 31.39
C LYS A 24 -4.41 9.38 30.75
N ASP A 25 -4.36 9.83 29.50
CA ASP A 25 -5.52 10.24 28.70
C ASP A 25 -5.49 9.57 27.33
N PRO A 26 -5.75 8.26 27.25
CA PRO A 26 -5.68 7.51 26.00
C PRO A 26 -6.74 7.90 24.99
N GLY A 27 -7.78 8.63 25.36
CA GLY A 27 -8.81 9.14 24.47
C GLY A 27 -8.40 10.34 23.62
N ASN A 28 -7.25 10.94 23.90
CA ASN A 28 -6.72 12.05 23.10
C ASN A 28 -6.06 11.54 21.80
N LEU A 29 -6.88 11.20 20.82
CA LEU A 29 -6.43 10.60 19.54
C LEU A 29 -5.54 11.55 18.73
N GLU A 30 -5.83 12.85 18.74
CA GLU A 30 -5.00 13.86 18.07
C GLU A 30 -3.63 13.98 18.73
N GLY A 31 -3.58 13.87 20.06
CA GLY A 31 -2.33 13.83 20.82
C GLY A 31 -1.46 12.62 20.42
N TRP A 32 -2.06 11.46 20.23
CA TRP A 32 -1.36 10.27 19.75
C TRP A 32 -0.83 10.46 18.32
N ALA A 33 -1.59 11.11 17.42
CA ALA A 33 -1.12 11.44 16.08
C ALA A 33 0.09 12.40 16.13
N MET A 34 0.02 13.42 16.99
CA MET A 34 1.14 14.35 17.20
C MET A 34 2.39 13.65 17.75
N LEU A 35 2.21 12.73 18.70
CA LEU A 35 3.30 11.93 19.26
C LEU A 35 3.94 11.05 18.19
N GLY A 36 3.14 10.40 17.33
CA GLY A 36 3.64 9.61 16.20
C GLY A 36 4.51 10.43 15.26
N ARG A 37 4.09 11.64 14.88
CA ARG A 37 4.90 12.56 14.06
C ARG A 37 6.20 12.97 14.78
N SER A 38 6.14 13.21 16.08
CA SER A 38 7.34 13.54 16.86
C SER A 38 8.35 12.38 16.87
N TYR A 39 7.87 11.15 16.95
CA TYR A 39 8.71 9.96 16.85
C TYR A 39 9.29 9.77 15.44
N LEU A 40 8.55 10.09 14.36
CA LEU A 40 9.11 10.07 12.99
C LEU A 40 10.28 11.05 12.86
N VAL A 41 10.11 12.29 13.33
CA VAL A 41 11.18 13.31 13.27
C VAL A 41 12.42 12.90 14.04
N THR A 42 12.27 12.13 15.12
CA THR A 42 13.39 11.63 15.94
C THR A 42 13.90 10.25 15.50
N GLY A 43 13.41 9.70 14.37
CA GLY A 43 13.84 8.41 13.82
C GLY A 43 13.36 7.19 14.61
N ARG A 44 12.41 7.37 15.53
CA ARG A 44 11.88 6.31 16.40
C ARG A 44 10.68 5.62 15.73
N LEU A 45 10.96 4.90 14.63
CA LEU A 45 9.93 4.38 13.73
C LEU A 45 8.96 3.39 14.39
N ALA A 46 9.47 2.50 15.25
CA ALA A 46 8.62 1.52 15.94
C ALA A 46 7.67 2.17 16.95
N GLU A 47 8.12 3.23 17.63
CA GLU A 47 7.26 4.01 18.52
C GLU A 47 6.28 4.89 17.75
N ALA A 48 6.68 5.43 16.61
CA ALA A 48 5.78 6.16 15.72
C ALA A 48 4.61 5.27 15.28
N ALA A 49 4.88 4.04 14.85
CA ALA A 49 3.84 3.10 14.45
C ALA A 49 2.84 2.84 15.59
N LYS A 50 3.33 2.56 16.79
CA LYS A 50 2.48 2.34 17.98
C LYS A 50 1.62 3.56 18.34
N ALA A 51 2.19 4.77 18.22
CA ALA A 51 1.46 6.00 18.48
C ALA A 51 0.36 6.23 17.44
N PHE A 52 0.65 5.98 16.17
CA PHE A 52 -0.34 6.07 15.10
C PHE A 52 -1.45 5.01 15.21
N ASP A 53 -1.14 3.81 15.66
CA ASP A 53 -2.16 2.80 15.95
C ASP A 53 -3.15 3.29 17.03
N LYS A 54 -2.63 3.91 18.10
CA LYS A 54 -3.45 4.51 19.16
C LYS A 54 -4.23 5.74 18.70
N ALA A 55 -3.71 6.49 17.73
CA ALA A 55 -4.40 7.64 17.13
C ALA A 55 -5.66 7.25 16.35
N GLY A 56 -5.72 6.00 15.86
CA GLY A 56 -6.93 5.46 15.23
C GLY A 56 -7.50 6.37 14.13
N PRO A 57 -8.79 6.78 14.24
CA PRO A 57 -9.45 7.62 13.23
C PRO A 57 -8.83 9.01 13.03
N ALA A 58 -8.10 9.54 14.01
CA ALA A 58 -7.44 10.85 13.86
C ALA A 58 -6.39 10.86 12.75
N MET A 59 -5.91 9.67 12.31
CA MET A 59 -5.02 9.53 11.15
C MET A 59 -5.68 9.95 9.83
N GLU A 60 -7.00 9.92 9.77
CA GLU A 60 -7.78 10.24 8.57
C GLU A 60 -8.05 11.74 8.44
N ALA A 61 -7.55 12.56 9.38
CA ALA A 61 -7.79 14.00 9.42
C ALA A 61 -7.09 14.78 8.29
N SER A 62 -6.02 14.21 7.69
CA SER A 62 -5.34 14.82 6.56
C SER A 62 -4.69 13.80 5.65
N THR A 63 -4.67 14.10 4.35
CA THR A 63 -3.96 13.31 3.33
C THR A 63 -2.49 13.12 3.69
N GLU A 64 -1.82 14.19 4.15
CA GLU A 64 -0.42 14.15 4.56
C GLU A 64 -0.18 13.12 5.67
N LEU A 65 -1.02 13.10 6.69
CA LEU A 65 -0.88 12.17 7.81
C LEU A 65 -1.12 10.72 7.37
N MET A 66 -2.10 10.50 6.50
CA MET A 66 -2.34 9.17 5.91
C MET A 66 -1.12 8.68 5.12
N LEU A 67 -0.49 9.55 4.35
CA LEU A 67 0.70 9.20 3.58
C LEU A 67 1.92 8.95 4.48
N GLN A 68 2.12 9.73 5.55
CA GLN A 68 3.18 9.46 6.53
C GLN A 68 3.08 8.07 7.16
N VAL A 69 1.87 7.60 7.46
CA VAL A 69 1.66 6.23 7.97
C VAL A 69 1.95 5.19 6.90
N ALA A 70 1.60 5.45 5.64
CA ALA A 70 1.92 4.56 4.55
C ALA A 70 3.44 4.47 4.31
N GLU A 71 4.15 5.59 4.33
CA GLU A 71 5.62 5.65 4.27
C GLU A 71 6.27 4.88 5.41
N LEU A 72 5.84 5.13 6.64
CA LEU A 72 6.33 4.41 7.81
C LEU A 72 6.12 2.88 7.68
N SER A 73 4.96 2.46 7.13
CA SER A 73 4.71 1.05 6.87
C SER A 73 5.70 0.48 5.86
N ALA A 74 6.04 1.24 4.79
CA ALA A 74 7.02 0.83 3.81
C ALA A 74 8.43 0.71 4.42
N GLU A 75 8.85 1.67 5.24
CA GLU A 75 10.15 1.63 5.92
C GLU A 75 10.29 0.43 6.85
N LEU A 76 9.25 0.08 7.59
CA LEU A 76 9.25 -1.04 8.52
C LEU A 76 9.14 -2.42 7.83
N ASN A 77 8.70 -2.46 6.56
CA ASN A 77 8.41 -3.71 5.83
C ASN A 77 9.16 -3.83 4.50
N GLU A 78 10.39 -3.33 4.44
CA GLU A 78 11.27 -3.49 3.26
C GLU A 78 10.65 -2.97 1.95
N GLY A 79 9.98 -1.82 2.01
CA GLY A 79 9.33 -1.16 0.88
C GLY A 79 7.89 -1.60 0.61
N ARG A 80 7.38 -2.61 1.32
CA ARG A 80 5.98 -3.05 1.21
C ARG A 80 5.10 -2.29 2.18
N ILE A 81 3.97 -1.82 1.71
CA ILE A 81 2.98 -1.14 2.54
C ILE A 81 1.96 -2.17 3.02
N GLU A 82 1.86 -2.36 4.34
CA GLU A 82 1.01 -3.38 4.93
C GLU A 82 -0.01 -2.79 5.93
N GLY A 83 -1.00 -3.60 6.31
CA GLY A 83 -1.98 -3.25 7.33
C GLY A 83 -2.66 -1.90 7.08
N ARG A 84 -2.70 -1.09 8.13
CA ARG A 84 -3.35 0.22 8.10
C ARG A 84 -2.71 1.20 7.11
N GLY A 85 -1.38 1.16 6.93
CA GLY A 85 -0.70 1.99 5.94
C GLY A 85 -1.27 1.81 4.54
N ARG A 86 -1.55 0.58 4.15
CA ARG A 86 -2.19 0.24 2.86
C ARG A 86 -3.62 0.77 2.76
N GLU A 87 -4.42 0.60 3.80
CA GLU A 87 -5.80 1.10 3.82
C GLU A 87 -5.84 2.63 3.63
N LEU A 88 -4.96 3.33 4.33
CA LEU A 88 -4.86 4.79 4.25
C LEU A 88 -4.37 5.24 2.88
N LEU A 89 -3.35 4.58 2.31
CA LEU A 89 -2.88 4.86 0.95
C LEU A 89 -4.00 4.66 -0.09
N GLN A 90 -4.78 3.59 0.02
CA GLN A 90 -5.92 3.35 -0.88
C GLN A 90 -7.00 4.41 -0.75
N ARG A 91 -7.25 4.93 0.45
CA ARG A 91 -8.17 6.06 0.66
C ARG A 91 -7.67 7.33 -0.02
N VAL A 92 -6.37 7.63 0.13
CA VAL A 92 -5.77 8.78 -0.56
C VAL A 92 -5.91 8.64 -2.06
N LEU A 93 -5.55 7.50 -2.64
CA LEU A 93 -5.66 7.26 -4.08
C LEU A 93 -7.10 7.29 -4.60
N LYS A 94 -8.08 6.94 -3.76
CA LYS A 94 -9.50 7.05 -4.10
C LYS A 94 -9.99 8.50 -4.11
N ALA A 95 -9.53 9.31 -3.16
CA ALA A 95 -9.89 10.72 -3.04
C ALA A 95 -9.10 11.60 -4.02
N GLU A 96 -7.83 11.32 -4.17
CA GLU A 96 -6.85 12.06 -4.96
C GLU A 96 -6.08 11.13 -5.91
N PRO A 97 -6.70 10.66 -7.01
CA PRO A 97 -6.10 9.64 -7.89
C PRO A 97 -4.79 10.07 -8.56
N GLN A 98 -4.51 11.37 -8.61
CA GLN A 98 -3.32 11.96 -9.19
C GLN A 98 -2.34 12.50 -8.15
N ASN A 99 -2.54 12.20 -6.87
CA ASN A 99 -1.61 12.63 -5.82
C ASN A 99 -0.22 12.00 -6.07
N PRO A 100 0.82 12.80 -6.34
CA PRO A 100 2.11 12.28 -6.77
C PRO A 100 2.79 11.44 -5.70
N GLN A 101 2.70 11.83 -4.43
CA GLN A 101 3.28 11.09 -3.32
C GLN A 101 2.60 9.73 -3.13
N ALA A 102 1.26 9.70 -3.20
CA ALA A 102 0.50 8.46 -3.13
C ALA A 102 0.83 7.50 -4.28
N LEU A 103 0.98 8.04 -5.51
CA LEU A 103 1.37 7.26 -6.69
C LEU A 103 2.80 6.71 -6.58
N VAL A 104 3.75 7.49 -6.06
CA VAL A 104 5.12 6.99 -5.79
C VAL A 104 5.09 5.84 -4.81
N LEU A 105 4.38 5.98 -3.69
CA LEU A 105 4.24 4.94 -2.67
C LEU A 105 3.58 3.69 -3.22
N ALA A 106 2.49 3.84 -3.99
CA ALA A 106 1.79 2.71 -4.60
C ALA A 106 2.67 1.98 -5.63
N GLY A 107 3.44 2.72 -6.43
CA GLY A 107 4.40 2.15 -7.36
C GLY A 107 5.52 1.38 -6.65
N THR A 108 6.02 1.93 -5.56
CA THR A 108 7.06 1.28 -4.73
C THR A 108 6.52 -0.01 -4.09
N ASP A 109 5.34 0.02 -3.46
CA ASP A 109 4.70 -1.18 -2.90
C ASP A 109 4.49 -2.26 -3.98
N ALA A 110 3.98 -1.86 -5.15
CA ALA A 110 3.78 -2.77 -6.28
C ALA A 110 5.11 -3.39 -6.75
N PHE A 111 6.19 -2.60 -6.83
CA PHE A 111 7.51 -3.09 -7.21
C PHE A 111 8.04 -4.16 -6.24
N PHE A 112 8.00 -3.91 -4.93
CA PHE A 112 8.44 -4.87 -3.92
C PHE A 112 7.54 -6.11 -3.82
N ARG A 113 6.30 -6.02 -4.33
CA ARG A 113 5.40 -7.17 -4.50
C ARG A 113 5.55 -7.87 -5.84
N GLN A 114 6.55 -7.47 -6.65
CA GLN A 114 6.78 -8.00 -8.00
C GLN A 114 5.61 -7.78 -8.98
N GLN A 115 4.77 -6.80 -8.68
CA GLN A 115 3.68 -6.34 -9.54
C GLN A 115 4.20 -5.23 -10.48
N TYR A 116 5.18 -5.58 -11.31
CA TYR A 116 5.96 -4.61 -12.07
C TYR A 116 5.14 -3.77 -13.04
N ALA A 117 4.11 -4.34 -13.66
CA ALA A 117 3.20 -3.60 -14.53
C ALA A 117 2.45 -2.49 -13.78
N ASP A 118 2.01 -2.76 -12.55
CA ASP A 118 1.35 -1.78 -11.71
C ASP A 118 2.32 -0.70 -11.23
N ALA A 119 3.53 -1.09 -10.85
CA ALA A 119 4.60 -0.16 -10.48
C ALA A 119 4.88 0.84 -11.62
N VAL A 120 5.08 0.33 -12.84
CA VAL A 120 5.29 1.16 -14.04
C VAL A 120 4.13 2.13 -14.25
N ARG A 121 2.88 1.66 -14.20
CA ARG A 121 1.70 2.49 -14.40
C ARG A 121 1.61 3.64 -13.40
N HIS A 122 1.87 3.37 -12.11
CA HIS A 122 1.85 4.40 -11.07
C HIS A 122 2.98 5.42 -11.26
N TRP A 123 4.20 4.96 -11.54
CA TRP A 123 5.34 5.85 -11.71
C TRP A 123 5.27 6.68 -13.00
N GLU A 124 4.71 6.15 -14.09
CA GLU A 124 4.45 6.92 -15.32
C GLU A 124 3.44 8.05 -15.07
N ALA A 125 2.41 7.81 -14.25
CA ALA A 125 1.45 8.84 -13.87
C ALA A 125 2.11 9.98 -13.08
N VAL A 126 3.13 9.71 -12.26
CA VAL A 126 3.93 10.74 -11.60
C VAL A 126 4.88 11.41 -12.57
N LEU A 127 5.56 10.64 -13.42
CA LEU A 127 6.53 11.17 -14.40
C LEU A 127 5.89 12.21 -15.33
N ALA A 128 4.61 12.01 -15.70
CA ALA A 128 3.85 12.95 -16.51
C ALA A 128 3.59 14.31 -15.82
N GLN A 129 3.76 14.39 -14.50
CA GLN A 129 3.55 15.60 -13.70
C GLN A 129 4.88 16.35 -13.41
N LEU A 130 6.02 15.70 -13.63
CA LEU A 130 7.33 16.25 -13.32
C LEU A 130 7.92 17.04 -14.50
N PRO A 131 8.73 18.08 -14.20
CA PRO A 131 9.50 18.75 -15.24
C PRO A 131 10.44 17.78 -15.96
N PRO A 132 10.46 17.75 -17.31
CA PRO A 132 11.35 16.89 -18.05
C PRO A 132 12.83 17.10 -17.66
N GLY A 133 13.54 15.99 -17.42
CA GLY A 133 14.96 16.02 -17.07
C GLY A 133 15.29 16.45 -15.65
N SER A 134 14.28 16.70 -14.78
CA SER A 134 14.52 16.93 -13.35
C SER A 134 15.17 15.69 -12.69
N PRO A 135 15.89 15.85 -11.57
CA PRO A 135 16.48 14.71 -10.86
C PRO A 135 15.43 13.66 -10.49
N ASP A 136 14.25 14.09 -10.06
CA ASP A 136 13.13 13.19 -9.69
C ASP A 136 12.62 12.43 -10.93
N ALA A 137 12.48 13.11 -12.08
CA ALA A 137 12.09 12.47 -13.33
C ALA A 137 13.12 11.41 -13.78
N GLN A 138 14.42 11.71 -13.63
CA GLN A 138 15.50 10.76 -13.95
C GLN A 138 15.46 9.52 -13.04
N ASN A 139 15.32 9.73 -11.73
CA ASN A 139 15.21 8.64 -10.76
C ASN A 139 13.98 7.76 -11.04
N LEU A 140 12.85 8.38 -11.33
CA LEU A 140 11.62 7.66 -11.63
C LEU A 140 11.73 6.87 -12.95
N THR A 141 12.36 7.45 -13.97
CA THR A 141 12.64 6.78 -15.24
C THR A 141 13.50 5.54 -15.05
N ALA A 142 14.56 5.64 -14.24
CA ALA A 142 15.41 4.49 -13.93
C ALA A 142 14.64 3.39 -13.19
N GLY A 143 13.74 3.75 -12.26
CA GLY A 143 12.85 2.82 -11.59
C GLY A 143 11.89 2.11 -12.55
N ILE A 144 11.31 2.85 -13.49
CA ILE A 144 10.41 2.32 -14.52
C ILE A 144 11.16 1.33 -15.44
N GLU A 145 12.36 1.68 -15.90
CA GLU A 145 13.19 0.81 -16.73
C GLU A 145 13.54 -0.49 -15.98
N LYS A 146 13.91 -0.39 -14.72
CA LYS A 146 14.17 -1.55 -13.88
C LYS A 146 12.94 -2.44 -13.71
N ALA A 147 11.77 -1.88 -13.47
CA ALA A 147 10.53 -2.63 -13.35
C ALA A 147 10.17 -3.34 -14.67
N ARG A 148 10.34 -2.67 -15.81
CA ARG A 148 10.10 -3.27 -17.14
C ARG A 148 11.06 -4.41 -17.44
N SER A 149 12.34 -4.27 -17.10
CA SER A 149 13.33 -5.34 -17.24
C SER A 149 12.89 -6.59 -16.45
N LEU A 150 12.56 -6.41 -15.17
CA LEU A 150 12.12 -7.50 -14.30
C LEU A 150 10.78 -8.11 -14.75
N GLN A 151 9.87 -7.31 -15.32
CA GLN A 151 8.64 -7.82 -15.93
C GLN A 151 8.95 -8.74 -17.13
N GLY A 152 9.99 -8.40 -17.91
CA GLY A 152 10.47 -9.25 -19.00
C GLY A 152 11.04 -10.60 -18.54
N GLU A 153 11.64 -10.64 -17.38
CA GLU A 153 12.24 -11.82 -16.74
C GLU A 153 11.24 -12.63 -15.90
N ALA A 154 10.05 -12.08 -15.58
CA ALA A 154 9.05 -12.76 -14.77
C ALA A 154 8.49 -14.02 -15.47
N PRO A 155 8.24 -15.13 -14.76
CA PRO A 155 7.66 -16.35 -15.33
C PRO A 155 6.32 -16.05 -16.03
N ALA A 156 6.06 -16.75 -17.14
CA ALA A 156 4.86 -16.54 -17.96
C ALA A 156 3.53 -16.53 -17.19
N GLY A 157 3.45 -17.24 -16.05
CA GLY A 157 2.28 -17.26 -15.17
C GLY A 157 2.02 -15.92 -14.43
N ALA A 158 3.06 -15.10 -14.18
CA ALA A 158 2.88 -13.78 -13.56
C ALA A 158 2.38 -12.75 -14.58
N ARG A 159 2.78 -12.87 -15.86
CA ARG A 159 2.29 -12.03 -16.96
C ARG A 159 0.80 -12.23 -17.20
N ALA A 160 0.33 -13.48 -17.23
CA ALA A 160 -1.08 -13.80 -17.43
C ALA A 160 -1.99 -13.24 -16.33
N ARG A 161 -1.47 -13.04 -15.11
CA ARG A 161 -2.23 -12.47 -13.99
C ARG A 161 -2.27 -10.93 -14.03
N ALA A 162 -1.24 -10.29 -14.60
CA ALA A 162 -1.20 -8.82 -14.76
C ALA A 162 -2.05 -8.36 -15.95
N GLU A 163 -2.16 -9.17 -17.00
CA GLU A 163 -2.97 -8.89 -18.19
C GLU A 163 -4.45 -9.28 -18.03
N ALA A 164 -4.79 -10.08 -17.03
CA ALA A 164 -6.17 -10.42 -16.70
C ALA A 164 -6.86 -9.22 -16.00
N LYS A 165 -7.18 -8.19 -16.79
CA LYS A 165 -8.28 -7.30 -16.48
C LYS A 165 -9.50 -8.20 -16.25
N PRO A 166 -10.25 -8.08 -15.15
CA PRO A 166 -11.44 -8.90 -14.96
C PRO A 166 -12.33 -8.69 -16.19
N PRO A 167 -12.74 -9.74 -16.90
CA PRO A 167 -13.61 -9.59 -18.02
C PRO A 167 -14.88 -8.89 -17.52
N ALA A 168 -15.21 -7.76 -18.17
CA ALA A 168 -16.51 -7.16 -17.99
C ALA A 168 -17.56 -8.28 -18.19
N ALA A 169 -18.33 -8.54 -17.15
CA ALA A 169 -19.34 -9.59 -17.14
C ALA A 169 -20.41 -9.30 -18.19
N ALA A 170 -20.25 -9.88 -19.35
CA ALA A 170 -21.27 -9.98 -20.39
C ALA A 170 -21.18 -11.37 -21.05
N GLY A 171 -21.21 -12.40 -20.24
CA GLY A 171 -21.43 -13.77 -20.68
C GLY A 171 -22.71 -14.28 -20.07
N LYS A 172 -23.66 -14.73 -20.90
CA LYS A 172 -24.85 -15.44 -20.44
C LYS A 172 -24.40 -16.63 -19.58
N PRO A 173 -25.03 -16.88 -18.42
CA PRO A 173 -24.66 -18.02 -17.59
C PRO A 173 -24.86 -19.30 -18.40
N VAL A 174 -23.79 -20.08 -18.53
CA VAL A 174 -23.87 -21.42 -19.12
C VAL A 174 -24.33 -22.34 -18.01
N SER A 175 -25.58 -22.79 -18.07
CA SER A 175 -26.11 -23.84 -17.19
C SER A 175 -25.98 -25.19 -17.87
N GLY A 176 -25.29 -26.12 -17.22
CA GLY A 176 -25.14 -27.49 -17.69
C GLY A 176 -25.15 -28.46 -16.50
N ARG A 177 -25.65 -29.68 -16.71
CA ARG A 177 -25.52 -30.76 -15.73
C ARG A 177 -24.19 -31.48 -15.97
N VAL A 178 -23.34 -31.49 -14.96
CA VAL A 178 -22.11 -32.27 -14.98
C VAL A 178 -22.38 -33.58 -14.23
N PRO A 179 -22.38 -34.74 -14.90
CA PRO A 179 -22.50 -36.01 -14.19
C PRO A 179 -21.21 -36.28 -13.41
N LEU A 180 -21.34 -36.51 -12.11
CA LEU A 180 -20.22 -36.98 -11.28
C LEU A 180 -19.85 -38.40 -11.66
N ALA A 181 -18.57 -38.69 -11.73
CA ALA A 181 -18.10 -40.06 -11.90
C ALA A 181 -18.63 -40.95 -10.77
N PRO A 182 -19.03 -42.20 -11.04
CA PRO A 182 -19.65 -43.08 -10.03
C PRO A 182 -18.84 -43.25 -8.74
N ALA A 183 -17.52 -43.14 -8.81
CA ALA A 183 -16.63 -43.22 -7.65
C ALA A 183 -16.72 -42.00 -6.69
N LEU A 184 -17.29 -40.88 -7.14
CA LEU A 184 -17.41 -39.62 -6.38
C LEU A 184 -18.86 -39.34 -5.93
N ALA A 185 -19.84 -40.03 -6.49
CA ALA A 185 -21.25 -39.81 -6.22
C ALA A 185 -21.67 -40.03 -4.76
N GLY A 186 -20.92 -40.86 -4.01
CA GLY A 186 -21.16 -41.10 -2.58
C GLY A 186 -20.36 -40.23 -1.62
N LYS A 187 -19.52 -39.31 -2.14
CA LYS A 187 -18.65 -38.45 -1.33
C LYS A 187 -18.95 -36.97 -1.48
N ALA A 188 -19.84 -36.57 -2.37
CA ALA A 188 -20.24 -35.19 -2.59
C ALA A 188 -21.50 -34.85 -1.78
N SER A 189 -21.44 -33.74 -1.05
CA SER A 189 -22.58 -33.14 -0.35
C SER A 189 -23.29 -32.13 -1.25
N PRO A 190 -24.59 -31.85 -1.07
CA PRO A 190 -25.31 -30.82 -1.82
C PRO A 190 -24.73 -29.41 -1.71
N ASP A 191 -23.96 -29.16 -0.65
CA ASP A 191 -23.32 -27.86 -0.36
C ASP A 191 -21.86 -27.78 -0.82
N ASP A 192 -21.33 -28.82 -1.47
CA ASP A 192 -19.97 -28.82 -1.97
C ASP A 192 -19.85 -27.93 -3.23
N VAL A 193 -18.97 -26.94 -3.17
CA VAL A 193 -18.65 -26.04 -4.28
C VAL A 193 -17.58 -26.68 -5.17
N GLY A 194 -17.97 -27.13 -6.35
CA GLY A 194 -17.06 -27.64 -7.36
C GLY A 194 -16.58 -26.57 -8.33
N PHE A 195 -15.26 -26.44 -8.51
CA PHE A 195 -14.67 -25.59 -9.55
C PHE A 195 -14.47 -26.42 -10.82
N ILE A 196 -15.15 -26.03 -11.92
CA ILE A 196 -15.01 -26.68 -13.23
C ILE A 196 -14.09 -25.83 -14.10
N PHE A 197 -12.94 -26.38 -14.47
CA PHE A 197 -12.05 -25.79 -15.47
C PHE A 197 -12.32 -26.41 -16.84
N ALA A 198 -12.92 -25.63 -17.74
CA ALA A 198 -13.03 -26.02 -19.14
C ALA A 198 -11.75 -25.64 -19.88
N ARG A 199 -11.05 -26.61 -20.47
CA ARG A 199 -9.95 -26.39 -21.40
C ARG A 199 -10.46 -26.57 -22.80
N ALA A 200 -10.26 -25.56 -23.66
CA ALA A 200 -10.54 -25.73 -25.09
C ALA A 200 -9.62 -26.83 -25.64
N ALA A 201 -10.20 -27.83 -26.28
CA ALA A 201 -9.45 -28.78 -27.09
C ALA A 201 -9.10 -28.10 -28.42
N GLU A 202 -7.81 -28.19 -28.82
CA GLU A 202 -7.37 -27.83 -30.18
C GLU A 202 -7.93 -28.83 -31.18
#